data_8d07e57ed71280b7249d1d077043e3e2
#
_entry.id   8d07e57ed71280b7249d1d077043e3e2
#
_cell.length_a   1.000
_cell.length_b   1.000
_cell.length_c   1.000
_cell.angle_alpha   90.00
_cell.angle_beta   90.00
_cell.angle_gamma   90.00
#
_symmetry.space_group_name_H-M   'P 1'
#
loop_
_entity.id
_entity.type
_entity.pdbx_description
1 polymer ?
#
loop_
_entity_poly.entity_id
_entity_poly.type
_entity_poly.pdbx_seq_one_letter_code
_entity_poly.pdbx_strand_id
1 'polypeptide(L)'
;MSDTLNGKPRKIIHIDMDCFYASVEIRENPALADKPVAVGGRAEQRGVLSTCNYIARQFGLHSAMPTAQALKRCPNLVLLPVNMPLYRAVSQQIHQIFQRYTSIIEPLSLDEAYLDVTDCDKCAGSATWIAQEIRQAIFNELHLTASAGVAPLKFLAKIASDQNKPNGQFVIEPKEVNDFVANLPLKKIPGVGKVTAEKLLQMGLVRCVDVQKTDRHLLLNLFGKMGQRIWQYSHGIDEREIQPHRERKSVGVETTLFSNIHQLEEGIDVLATLYPQLVKRVQRACPEIPLAQLRKIGVKLKFEDFQVTTLEKSAVEFSHENFQQLLGQIWTRRQGRSIRLIGLHVTLPEEKVSEQMSLW
;
A
#
# COMPACT_ATOMS: atom_id res chain seq x y z
N MET A 1 19.88 -19.25 -10.82
CA MET A 1 19.78 -20.29 -9.78
C MET A 1 18.45 -20.07 -9.11
N SER A 2 17.53 -21.04 -9.17
CA SER A 2 16.18 -20.94 -8.61
C SER A 2 16.25 -20.96 -7.09
N ASP A 3 15.65 -19.96 -6.44
CA ASP A 3 15.49 -19.91 -4.99
C ASP A 3 14.69 -21.12 -4.51
N THR A 4 15.40 -22.07 -3.94
CA THR A 4 14.82 -23.27 -3.36
C THR A 4 15.04 -23.24 -1.85
N LEU A 5 14.00 -23.02 -1.07
CA LEU A 5 13.97 -23.48 0.31
C LEU A 5 13.88 -25.00 0.26
N ASN A 6 14.86 -25.71 0.81
CA ASN A 6 14.94 -27.19 0.82
C ASN A 6 14.85 -27.89 -0.57
N GLY A 7 15.38 -27.26 -1.65
CA GLY A 7 15.42 -27.89 -2.98
C GLY A 7 14.11 -27.85 -3.77
N LYS A 8 13.01 -27.30 -3.22
CA LYS A 8 11.72 -27.19 -3.92
C LYS A 8 11.48 -25.74 -4.37
N PRO A 9 10.91 -25.51 -5.57
CA PRO A 9 10.51 -24.16 -5.98
C PRO A 9 9.42 -23.65 -5.04
N ARG A 10 9.55 -22.37 -4.64
CA ARG A 10 8.56 -21.70 -3.80
C ARG A 10 7.22 -21.59 -4.54
N LYS A 11 6.13 -21.62 -3.77
CA LYS A 11 4.76 -21.47 -4.28
C LYS A 11 4.11 -20.28 -3.58
N ILE A 12 4.19 -19.12 -4.22
CA ILE A 12 3.66 -17.87 -3.68
C ILE A 12 2.37 -17.52 -4.40
N ILE A 13 1.32 -17.24 -3.63
CA ILE A 13 0.05 -16.71 -4.13
C ILE A 13 -0.04 -15.26 -3.68
N HIS A 14 -0.44 -14.35 -4.58
CA HIS A 14 -0.90 -13.02 -4.26
C HIS A 14 -2.38 -12.94 -4.53
N ILE A 15 -3.17 -12.62 -3.51
CA ILE A 15 -4.61 -12.36 -3.61
C ILE A 15 -4.85 -10.86 -3.51
N ASP A 16 -5.72 -10.33 -4.38
CA ASP A 16 -6.10 -8.93 -4.44
C ASP A 16 -7.59 -8.82 -4.73
N MET A 17 -8.33 -8.17 -3.82
CA MET A 17 -9.78 -8.03 -3.95
C MET A 17 -10.14 -7.06 -5.07
N ASP A 18 -11.14 -7.41 -5.87
CA ASP A 18 -11.58 -6.57 -6.98
C ASP A 18 -12.38 -5.37 -6.48
N CYS A 19 -11.85 -4.16 -6.68
CA CYS A 19 -12.49 -2.89 -6.30
C CYS A 19 -12.97 -2.86 -4.84
N PHE A 20 -12.20 -3.38 -3.90
CA PHE A 20 -12.60 -3.82 -2.56
C PHE A 20 -13.69 -2.95 -1.90
N TYR A 21 -13.43 -1.68 -1.59
CA TYR A 21 -14.41 -0.85 -0.90
C TYR A 21 -15.71 -0.68 -1.69
N ALA A 22 -15.60 -0.46 -3.00
CA ALA A 22 -16.79 -0.31 -3.85
C ALA A 22 -17.59 -1.61 -3.92
N SER A 23 -16.92 -2.77 -4.00
CA SER A 23 -17.57 -4.08 -3.99
C SER A 23 -18.27 -4.38 -2.67
N VAL A 24 -17.66 -4.01 -1.53
CA VAL A 24 -18.30 -4.14 -0.22
C VAL A 24 -19.56 -3.27 -0.13
N GLU A 25 -19.49 -2.01 -0.55
CA GLU A 25 -20.67 -1.12 -0.53
C GLU A 25 -21.78 -1.59 -1.48
N ILE A 26 -21.44 -2.15 -2.65
CA ILE A 26 -22.42 -2.73 -3.57
C ILE A 26 -23.05 -3.99 -2.97
N ARG A 27 -22.29 -4.81 -2.26
CA ARG A 27 -22.81 -5.97 -1.54
C ARG A 27 -23.84 -5.57 -0.48
N GLU A 28 -23.55 -4.54 0.31
CA GLU A 28 -24.46 -4.01 1.34
C GLU A 28 -25.71 -3.32 0.73
N ASN A 29 -25.57 -2.80 -0.48
CA ASN A 29 -26.68 -2.16 -1.21
C ASN A 29 -26.72 -2.61 -2.69
N PRO A 30 -27.37 -3.75 -3.00
CA PRO A 30 -27.44 -4.29 -4.35
C PRO A 30 -28.06 -3.36 -5.42
N ALA A 31 -28.80 -2.32 -5.02
CA ALA A 31 -29.32 -1.30 -5.94
C ALA A 31 -28.23 -0.46 -6.63
N LEU A 32 -26.97 -0.65 -6.22
CA LEU A 32 -25.78 -0.01 -6.79
C LEU A 32 -25.08 -0.89 -7.84
N ALA A 33 -25.49 -2.13 -8.05
CA ALA A 33 -24.76 -3.12 -8.85
C ALA A 33 -24.50 -2.65 -10.29
N ASP A 34 -25.49 -2.01 -10.91
CA ASP A 34 -25.43 -1.56 -12.30
C ASP A 34 -25.04 -0.07 -12.45
N LYS A 35 -24.56 0.56 -11.38
CA LYS A 35 -24.20 1.98 -11.38
C LYS A 35 -22.68 2.17 -11.31
N PRO A 36 -22.16 3.27 -11.88
CA PRO A 36 -20.81 3.69 -11.61
C PRO A 36 -20.70 4.13 -10.14
N VAL A 37 -19.92 3.40 -9.34
CA VAL A 37 -19.75 3.61 -7.89
C VAL A 37 -18.30 3.91 -7.59
N ALA A 38 -18.06 4.90 -6.74
CA ALA A 38 -16.77 5.17 -6.13
C ALA A 38 -16.92 5.41 -4.62
N VAL A 39 -15.87 5.05 -3.89
CA VAL A 39 -15.73 5.35 -2.47
C VAL A 39 -14.62 6.37 -2.32
N GLY A 40 -14.86 7.48 -1.61
CA GLY A 40 -13.84 8.51 -1.45
C GLY A 40 -14.29 9.76 -0.70
N GLY A 41 -13.42 10.75 -0.68
CA GLY A 41 -13.70 12.06 -0.08
C GLY A 41 -14.55 12.94 -1.00
N ARG A 42 -15.28 13.89 -0.41
CA ARG A 42 -16.11 14.85 -1.15
C ARG A 42 -15.27 15.82 -1.98
N ALA A 43 -15.79 16.23 -3.13
CA ALA A 43 -15.10 17.14 -4.06
C ALA A 43 -14.78 18.49 -3.41
N GLU A 44 -15.73 19.04 -2.64
CA GLU A 44 -15.61 20.33 -1.93
C GLU A 44 -14.47 20.30 -0.91
N GLN A 45 -14.18 19.15 -0.35
CA GLN A 45 -13.11 18.93 0.63
C GLN A 45 -11.77 18.50 -0.02
N ARG A 46 -11.58 18.75 -1.33
CA ARG A 46 -10.39 18.31 -2.08
C ARG A 46 -10.18 16.80 -1.99
N GLY A 47 -11.27 16.04 -1.85
CA GLY A 47 -11.24 14.59 -1.73
C GLY A 47 -10.72 13.91 -2.98
N VAL A 48 -10.26 12.68 -2.78
CA VAL A 48 -9.83 11.77 -3.85
C VAL A 48 -10.61 10.47 -3.74
N LEU A 49 -10.71 9.74 -4.84
CA LEU A 49 -11.27 8.40 -4.84
C LEU A 49 -10.30 7.43 -4.13
N SER A 50 -10.81 6.67 -3.17
CA SER A 50 -10.07 5.53 -2.60
C SER A 50 -10.10 4.37 -3.58
N THR A 51 -11.27 4.07 -4.13
CA THR A 51 -11.46 3.07 -5.19
C THR A 51 -12.73 3.37 -5.99
N CYS A 52 -12.91 2.68 -7.12
CA CYS A 52 -14.13 2.71 -7.90
C CYS A 52 -14.37 1.36 -8.58
N ASN A 53 -15.63 1.02 -8.86
CA ASN A 53 -16.00 -0.23 -9.53
C ASN A 53 -15.63 -0.22 -11.02
N TYR A 54 -15.75 -1.38 -11.68
CA TYR A 54 -15.35 -1.52 -13.09
C TYR A 54 -16.25 -0.72 -14.04
N ILE A 55 -17.51 -0.46 -13.70
CA ILE A 55 -18.38 0.42 -14.48
C ILE A 55 -17.83 1.85 -14.47
N ALA A 56 -17.44 2.37 -13.30
CA ALA A 56 -16.84 3.69 -13.21
C ALA A 56 -15.47 3.77 -13.92
N ARG A 57 -14.68 2.68 -13.92
CA ARG A 57 -13.40 2.61 -14.65
C ARG A 57 -13.55 2.75 -16.15
N GLN A 58 -14.69 2.39 -16.75
CA GLN A 58 -14.97 2.60 -18.18
C GLN A 58 -14.98 4.09 -18.56
N PHE A 59 -15.28 4.97 -17.61
CA PHE A 59 -15.16 6.43 -17.77
C PHE A 59 -13.75 6.98 -17.48
N GLY A 60 -12.76 6.09 -17.35
CA GLY A 60 -11.38 6.45 -17.04
C GLY A 60 -11.15 6.89 -15.59
N LEU A 61 -12.04 6.50 -14.66
CA LEU A 61 -11.87 6.74 -13.23
C LEU A 61 -10.89 5.72 -12.63
N HIS A 62 -10.12 6.14 -11.64
CA HIS A 62 -9.15 5.29 -10.95
C HIS A 62 -8.88 5.78 -9.53
N SER A 63 -8.28 4.93 -8.69
CA SER A 63 -7.85 5.29 -7.33
C SER A 63 -6.92 6.49 -7.33
N ALA A 64 -7.00 7.31 -6.30
CA ALA A 64 -6.29 8.58 -6.13
C ALA A 64 -6.69 9.70 -7.11
N MET A 65 -7.66 9.50 -8.03
CA MET A 65 -8.19 10.59 -8.85
C MET A 65 -8.91 11.61 -7.98
N PRO A 66 -8.70 12.94 -8.19
CA PRO A 66 -9.49 13.97 -7.52
C PRO A 66 -10.99 13.78 -7.78
N THR A 67 -11.79 13.80 -6.73
CA THR A 67 -13.24 13.57 -6.82
C THR A 67 -13.92 14.57 -7.76
N ALA A 68 -13.51 15.85 -7.74
CA ALA A 68 -14.01 16.85 -8.67
C ALA A 68 -13.74 16.50 -10.15
N GLN A 69 -12.60 15.86 -10.45
CA GLN A 69 -12.30 15.39 -11.80
C GLN A 69 -13.13 14.15 -12.15
N ALA A 70 -13.32 13.24 -11.20
CA ALA A 70 -14.12 12.04 -11.39
C ALA A 70 -15.58 12.37 -11.75
N LEU A 71 -16.20 13.31 -11.01
CA LEU A 71 -17.56 13.79 -11.25
C LEU A 71 -17.71 14.49 -12.62
N LYS A 72 -16.67 15.19 -13.11
CA LYS A 72 -16.68 15.75 -14.48
C LYS A 72 -16.65 14.68 -15.55
N ARG A 73 -15.92 13.57 -15.32
CA ARG A 73 -15.82 12.46 -16.28
C ARG A 73 -17.05 11.55 -16.26
N CYS A 74 -17.64 11.37 -15.10
CA CYS A 74 -18.82 10.53 -14.88
C CYS A 74 -19.85 11.30 -14.04
N PRO A 75 -20.72 12.12 -14.66
CA PRO A 75 -21.74 12.92 -13.94
C PRO A 75 -22.70 12.09 -13.11
N ASN A 76 -22.96 10.83 -13.52
CA ASN A 76 -23.86 9.90 -12.83
C ASN A 76 -23.12 9.05 -11.76
N LEU A 77 -21.89 9.41 -11.40
CA LEU A 77 -21.11 8.68 -10.39
C LEU A 77 -21.79 8.73 -9.02
N VAL A 78 -22.03 7.55 -8.45
CA VAL A 78 -22.47 7.43 -7.06
C VAL A 78 -21.23 7.46 -6.18
N LEU A 79 -21.03 8.57 -5.48
CA LEU A 79 -19.92 8.74 -4.55
C LEU A 79 -20.36 8.41 -3.13
N LEU A 80 -19.71 7.41 -2.52
CA LEU A 80 -19.98 6.97 -1.16
C LEU A 80 -18.84 7.37 -0.21
N PRO A 81 -19.14 7.69 1.05
CA PRO A 81 -18.13 7.96 2.06
C PRO A 81 -17.37 6.68 2.43
N VAL A 82 -16.15 6.84 2.95
CA VAL A 82 -15.31 5.73 3.42
C VAL A 82 -15.86 5.14 4.73
N ASN A 83 -16.15 3.84 4.75
CA ASN A 83 -16.61 3.09 5.92
C ASN A 83 -15.53 2.11 6.43
N MET A 84 -14.48 2.66 7.05
CA MET A 84 -13.33 1.86 7.51
C MET A 84 -13.67 0.73 8.52
N PRO A 85 -14.63 0.88 9.46
CA PRO A 85 -15.02 -0.23 10.32
C PRO A 85 -15.53 -1.44 9.52
N LEU A 86 -16.43 -1.23 8.58
CA LEU A 86 -16.98 -2.27 7.70
C LEU A 86 -15.87 -2.97 6.89
N TYR A 87 -15.01 -2.19 6.23
CA TYR A 87 -13.94 -2.76 5.39
C TYR A 87 -12.94 -3.59 6.20
N ARG A 88 -12.64 -3.18 7.43
CA ARG A 88 -11.78 -3.97 8.33
C ARG A 88 -12.44 -5.28 8.76
N ALA A 89 -13.72 -5.26 9.08
CA ALA A 89 -14.44 -6.48 9.43
C ALA A 89 -14.44 -7.48 8.26
N VAL A 90 -14.70 -7.01 7.04
CA VAL A 90 -14.65 -7.86 5.85
C VAL A 90 -13.22 -8.36 5.58
N SER A 91 -12.21 -7.50 5.73
CA SER A 91 -10.80 -7.90 5.61
C SER A 91 -10.42 -9.01 6.59
N GLN A 92 -10.92 -8.97 7.84
CA GLN A 92 -10.70 -10.04 8.82
C GLN A 92 -11.32 -11.36 8.37
N GLN A 93 -12.52 -11.35 7.79
CA GLN A 93 -13.17 -12.53 7.25
C GLN A 93 -12.35 -13.13 6.08
N ILE A 94 -11.84 -12.28 5.19
CA ILE A 94 -10.94 -12.70 4.09
C ILE A 94 -9.68 -13.37 4.66
N HIS A 95 -9.07 -12.78 5.68
CA HIS A 95 -7.90 -13.36 6.34
C HIS A 95 -8.19 -14.73 6.97
N GLN A 96 -9.36 -14.95 7.56
CA GLN A 96 -9.78 -16.26 8.08
C GLN A 96 -9.85 -17.32 6.96
N ILE A 97 -10.25 -16.94 5.75
CA ILE A 97 -10.20 -17.84 4.60
C ILE A 97 -8.75 -18.19 4.25
N PHE A 98 -7.84 -17.22 4.20
CA PHE A 98 -6.42 -17.48 3.92
C PHE A 98 -5.78 -18.43 4.93
N GLN A 99 -6.07 -18.26 6.21
CA GLN A 99 -5.55 -19.08 7.32
C GLN A 99 -5.93 -20.56 7.21
N ARG A 100 -6.91 -20.92 6.40
CA ARG A 100 -7.26 -22.34 6.14
C ARG A 100 -6.18 -23.06 5.34
N TYR A 101 -5.31 -22.33 4.62
CA TYR A 101 -4.31 -22.88 3.70
C TYR A 101 -2.88 -22.70 4.19
N THR A 102 -2.58 -21.62 4.86
CA THR A 102 -1.25 -21.36 5.41
C THR A 102 -1.30 -20.36 6.55
N SER A 103 -0.32 -20.43 7.45
CA SER A 103 -0.07 -19.39 8.46
C SER A 103 0.94 -18.34 7.98
N ILE A 104 1.64 -18.59 6.86
CA ILE A 104 2.64 -17.68 6.30
C ILE A 104 1.94 -16.71 5.35
N ILE A 105 1.31 -15.69 5.95
CA ILE A 105 0.51 -14.68 5.25
C ILE A 105 1.11 -13.30 5.54
N GLU A 106 1.43 -12.55 4.49
CA GLU A 106 1.88 -11.15 4.59
C GLU A 106 0.80 -10.21 4.05
N PRO A 107 0.03 -9.54 4.92
CA PRO A 107 -0.91 -8.51 4.49
C PRO A 107 -0.17 -7.27 4.01
N LEU A 108 -0.53 -6.78 2.82
CA LEU A 108 -0.01 -5.51 2.29
C LEU A 108 -0.96 -4.35 2.59
N SER A 109 -2.26 -4.62 2.56
CA SER A 109 -3.35 -3.69 2.83
C SER A 109 -4.55 -4.45 3.42
N LEU A 110 -5.75 -3.86 3.42
CA LEU A 110 -6.98 -4.54 3.82
C LEU A 110 -7.49 -5.52 2.75
N ASP A 111 -7.05 -5.37 1.52
CA ASP A 111 -7.59 -6.03 0.34
C ASP A 111 -6.58 -6.92 -0.40
N GLU A 112 -5.31 -6.91 -0.01
CA GLU A 112 -4.30 -7.74 -0.67
C GLU A 112 -3.33 -8.38 0.33
N ALA A 113 -2.92 -9.61 0.02
CA ALA A 113 -1.93 -10.35 0.79
C ALA A 113 -1.13 -11.31 -0.08
N TYR A 114 0.10 -11.58 0.36
CA TYR A 114 0.87 -12.73 -0.10
C TYR A 114 0.65 -13.92 0.83
N LEU A 115 0.59 -15.11 0.24
CA LEU A 115 0.51 -16.39 0.93
C LEU A 115 1.66 -17.28 0.44
N ASP A 116 2.44 -17.84 1.35
CA ASP A 116 3.36 -18.92 1.01
C ASP A 116 2.66 -20.24 1.27
N VAL A 117 2.46 -21.01 0.20
CA VAL A 117 1.80 -22.30 0.23
C VAL A 117 2.75 -23.42 -0.22
N THR A 118 4.06 -23.18 -0.13
CA THR A 118 5.10 -24.13 -0.57
C THR A 118 4.93 -25.50 0.07
N ASP A 119 4.65 -25.54 1.38
CA ASP A 119 4.51 -26.76 2.16
C ASP A 119 3.04 -27.13 2.46
N CYS A 120 2.08 -26.47 1.81
CA CYS A 120 0.67 -26.79 1.97
C CYS A 120 0.34 -28.05 1.15
N ASP A 121 -0.24 -29.05 1.79
CA ASP A 121 -0.66 -30.32 1.20
C ASP A 121 -2.09 -30.30 0.63
N LYS A 122 -2.89 -29.30 0.98
CA LYS A 122 -4.23 -29.13 0.41
C LYS A 122 -4.20 -29.02 -1.10
N CYS A 123 -5.26 -29.42 -1.76
CA CYS A 123 -5.38 -29.45 -3.21
C CYS A 123 -4.22 -30.21 -3.88
N ALA A 124 -3.79 -31.31 -3.27
CA ALA A 124 -2.61 -32.10 -3.68
C ALA A 124 -1.32 -31.23 -3.82
N GLY A 125 -1.19 -30.21 -3.00
CA GLY A 125 -0.05 -29.29 -3.00
C GLY A 125 -0.01 -28.34 -4.21
N SER A 126 -1.09 -28.18 -4.96
CA SER A 126 -1.17 -27.29 -6.12
C SER A 126 -1.52 -25.87 -5.71
N ALA A 127 -0.57 -24.93 -5.81
CA ALA A 127 -0.85 -23.50 -5.55
C ALA A 127 -1.92 -22.92 -6.49
N THR A 128 -2.01 -23.44 -7.71
CA THR A 128 -3.06 -23.06 -8.68
C THR A 128 -4.45 -23.39 -8.16
N TRP A 129 -4.64 -24.62 -7.69
CA TRP A 129 -5.92 -25.07 -7.13
C TRP A 129 -6.22 -24.39 -5.78
N ILE A 130 -5.22 -24.18 -4.93
CA ILE A 130 -5.37 -23.42 -3.67
C ILE A 130 -5.88 -22.00 -3.96
N ALA A 131 -5.27 -21.30 -4.92
CA ALA A 131 -5.69 -19.96 -5.30
C ALA A 131 -7.13 -19.94 -5.84
N GLN A 132 -7.52 -20.94 -6.60
CA GLN A 132 -8.88 -21.09 -7.09
C GLN A 132 -9.88 -21.33 -5.96
N GLU A 133 -9.57 -22.24 -5.03
CA GLU A 133 -10.42 -22.49 -3.86
C GLU A 133 -10.57 -21.27 -2.97
N ILE A 134 -9.50 -20.53 -2.72
CA ILE A 134 -9.55 -19.28 -1.96
C ILE A 134 -10.51 -18.28 -2.61
N ARG A 135 -10.38 -18.05 -3.93
CA ARG A 135 -11.26 -17.14 -4.67
C ARG A 135 -12.71 -17.60 -4.63
N GLN A 136 -12.95 -18.90 -4.78
CA GLN A 136 -14.30 -19.48 -4.70
C GLN A 136 -14.89 -19.36 -3.27
N ALA A 137 -14.07 -19.59 -2.22
CA ALA A 137 -14.50 -19.39 -0.83
C ALA A 137 -14.87 -17.93 -0.55
N ILE A 138 -14.05 -16.96 -1.01
CA ILE A 138 -14.37 -15.54 -0.91
C ILE A 138 -15.71 -15.22 -1.58
N PHE A 139 -15.94 -15.76 -2.77
CA PHE A 139 -17.20 -15.53 -3.48
C PHE A 139 -18.40 -16.16 -2.77
N ASN A 140 -18.30 -17.41 -2.36
CA ASN A 140 -19.41 -18.15 -1.75
C ASN A 140 -19.78 -17.60 -0.36
N GLU A 141 -18.77 -17.23 0.44
CA GLU A 141 -18.97 -16.85 1.83
C GLU A 141 -19.18 -15.34 2.01
N LEU A 142 -18.53 -14.53 1.17
CA LEU A 142 -18.53 -13.08 1.34
C LEU A 142 -19.22 -12.33 0.19
N HIS A 143 -19.61 -13.02 -0.88
CA HIS A 143 -20.22 -12.44 -2.10
C HIS A 143 -19.36 -11.32 -2.71
N LEU A 144 -18.04 -11.49 -2.65
CA LEU A 144 -17.04 -10.61 -3.24
C LEU A 144 -16.16 -11.38 -4.22
N THR A 145 -15.52 -10.68 -5.15
CA THR A 145 -14.55 -11.29 -6.05
C THR A 145 -13.13 -10.88 -5.72
N ALA A 146 -12.20 -11.79 -5.98
CA ALA A 146 -10.78 -11.55 -5.86
C ALA A 146 -10.04 -12.08 -7.10
N SER A 147 -8.93 -11.45 -7.41
CA SER A 147 -8.01 -11.92 -8.44
C SER A 147 -6.74 -12.49 -7.80
N ALA A 148 -6.18 -13.54 -8.40
CA ALA A 148 -5.04 -14.25 -7.87
C ALA A 148 -3.88 -14.33 -8.86
N GLY A 149 -2.67 -14.18 -8.35
CA GLY A 149 -1.45 -14.46 -9.07
C GLY A 149 -0.64 -15.54 -8.37
N VAL A 150 -0.17 -16.53 -9.11
CA VAL A 150 0.64 -17.64 -8.60
C VAL A 150 2.00 -17.61 -9.28
N ALA A 151 3.08 -17.59 -8.51
CA ALA A 151 4.44 -17.57 -9.05
C ALA A 151 5.46 -18.07 -8.01
N PRO A 152 6.67 -18.48 -8.43
CA PRO A 152 7.74 -18.83 -7.49
C PRO A 152 8.36 -17.59 -6.82
N LEU A 153 8.19 -16.38 -7.37
CA LEU A 153 8.78 -15.15 -6.90
C LEU A 153 7.67 -14.18 -6.44
N LYS A 154 7.89 -13.55 -5.30
CA LYS A 154 6.94 -12.66 -4.65
C LYS A 154 6.48 -11.51 -5.56
N PHE A 155 7.43 -10.83 -6.26
CA PHE A 155 7.06 -9.74 -7.14
C PHE A 155 6.27 -10.22 -8.37
N LEU A 156 6.54 -11.42 -8.87
CA LEU A 156 5.81 -12.01 -10.00
C LEU A 156 4.39 -12.40 -9.62
N ALA A 157 4.19 -12.96 -8.42
CA ALA A 157 2.85 -13.29 -7.93
C ALA A 157 1.96 -12.03 -7.89
N LYS A 158 2.51 -10.87 -7.46
CA LYS A 158 1.76 -9.60 -7.49
C LYS A 158 1.46 -9.12 -8.90
N ILE A 159 2.41 -9.22 -9.82
CA ILE A 159 2.19 -8.85 -11.23
C ILE A 159 1.17 -9.78 -11.88
N ALA A 160 1.24 -11.06 -11.57
CA ALA A 160 0.33 -12.08 -12.08
C ALA A 160 -1.12 -11.81 -11.66
N SER A 161 -1.37 -11.38 -10.41
CA SER A 161 -2.74 -11.09 -9.94
C SER A 161 -3.44 -9.98 -10.71
N ASP A 162 -2.69 -9.10 -11.38
CA ASP A 162 -3.25 -8.01 -12.20
C ASP A 162 -3.53 -8.39 -13.66
N GLN A 163 -3.09 -9.57 -14.14
CA GLN A 163 -3.19 -9.92 -15.57
C GLN A 163 -4.64 -10.17 -16.01
N ASN A 164 -5.40 -10.86 -15.19
CA ASN A 164 -6.75 -11.33 -15.54
C ASN A 164 -7.84 -10.71 -14.63
N LYS A 165 -7.63 -9.49 -14.11
CA LYS A 165 -8.66 -8.75 -13.36
C LYS A 165 -9.83 -8.36 -14.27
N PRO A 166 -11.09 -8.39 -13.77
CA PRO A 166 -11.53 -8.85 -12.45
C PRO A 166 -11.80 -10.36 -12.38
N ASN A 167 -11.88 -10.89 -11.16
CA ASN A 167 -12.25 -12.26 -10.84
C ASN A 167 -11.45 -13.31 -11.64
N GLY A 168 -10.18 -13.02 -11.87
CA GLY A 168 -9.29 -13.84 -12.68
C GLY A 168 -8.16 -14.45 -11.88
N GLN A 169 -7.42 -15.35 -12.52
CA GLN A 169 -6.23 -15.95 -12.00
C GLN A 169 -5.18 -16.06 -13.10
N PHE A 170 -3.93 -15.84 -12.75
CA PHE A 170 -2.80 -16.02 -13.66
C PHE A 170 -1.67 -16.76 -12.96
N VAL A 171 -1.05 -17.71 -13.64
CA VAL A 171 0.02 -18.53 -13.11
C VAL A 171 1.27 -18.31 -13.94
N ILE A 172 2.40 -18.11 -13.27
CA ILE A 172 3.73 -18.09 -13.89
C ILE A 172 4.49 -19.29 -13.33
N GLU A 173 4.64 -20.32 -14.14
CA GLU A 173 5.38 -21.51 -13.75
C GLU A 173 6.89 -21.24 -13.64
N PRO A 174 7.65 -22.01 -12.82
CA PRO A 174 9.09 -21.80 -12.67
C PRO A 174 9.86 -21.78 -14.00
N LYS A 175 9.47 -22.63 -14.96
CA LYS A 175 10.10 -22.68 -16.30
C LYS A 175 9.83 -21.44 -17.16
N GLU A 176 8.78 -20.69 -16.87
CA GLU A 176 8.35 -19.52 -17.64
C GLU A 176 8.94 -18.20 -17.10
N VAL A 177 9.54 -18.23 -15.90
CA VAL A 177 10.01 -17.03 -15.20
C VAL A 177 10.95 -16.19 -16.07
N ASN A 178 11.94 -16.80 -16.69
CA ASN A 178 12.95 -16.06 -17.47
C ASN A 178 12.32 -15.35 -18.68
N ASP A 179 11.47 -16.03 -19.43
CA ASP A 179 10.81 -15.49 -20.60
C ASP A 179 9.78 -14.41 -20.23
N PHE A 180 9.02 -14.65 -19.16
CA PHE A 180 8.07 -13.67 -18.65
C PHE A 180 8.77 -12.39 -18.18
N VAL A 181 9.84 -12.55 -17.40
CA VAL A 181 10.63 -11.42 -16.88
C VAL A 181 11.29 -10.65 -18.03
N ALA A 182 11.94 -11.30 -18.98
CA ALA A 182 12.59 -10.63 -20.10
C ALA A 182 11.62 -9.67 -20.83
N ASN A 183 10.37 -10.10 -21.01
CA ASN A 183 9.33 -9.34 -21.70
C ASN A 183 8.58 -8.33 -20.81
N LEU A 184 8.80 -8.34 -19.50
CA LEU A 184 8.07 -7.50 -18.55
C LEU A 184 8.42 -6.03 -18.73
N PRO A 185 7.41 -5.14 -18.93
CA PRO A 185 7.64 -3.70 -18.92
C PRO A 185 8.07 -3.20 -17.54
N LEU A 186 9.13 -2.40 -17.46
CA LEU A 186 9.71 -1.90 -16.21
C LEU A 186 8.69 -1.14 -15.33
N LYS A 187 7.75 -0.41 -15.97
CA LYS A 187 6.65 0.28 -15.26
C LYS A 187 5.71 -0.64 -14.48
N LYS A 188 5.74 -1.95 -14.74
CA LYS A 188 4.95 -2.97 -14.01
C LYS A 188 5.67 -3.52 -12.78
N ILE A 189 6.96 -3.24 -12.63
CA ILE A 189 7.73 -3.66 -11.46
C ILE A 189 7.21 -2.92 -10.22
N PRO A 190 6.87 -3.63 -9.13
CA PRO A 190 6.41 -3.01 -7.89
C PRO A 190 7.44 -2.02 -7.33
N GLY A 191 6.99 -0.77 -7.11
CA GLY A 191 7.83 0.35 -6.69
C GLY A 191 8.37 1.23 -7.82
N VAL A 192 8.22 0.83 -9.09
CA VAL A 192 8.50 1.71 -10.24
C VAL A 192 7.29 2.58 -10.51
N GLY A 193 7.26 3.77 -9.90
CA GLY A 193 6.23 4.77 -10.14
C GLY A 193 6.51 5.59 -11.43
N LYS A 194 5.60 6.52 -11.75
CA LYS A 194 5.66 7.34 -12.96
C LYS A 194 7.02 8.02 -13.16
N VAL A 195 7.55 8.69 -12.14
CA VAL A 195 8.83 9.42 -12.23
C VAL A 195 10.00 8.48 -12.54
N THR A 196 10.05 7.31 -11.87
CA THR A 196 11.11 6.32 -12.14
C THR A 196 10.96 5.73 -13.53
N ALA A 197 9.73 5.42 -13.97
CA ALA A 197 9.46 4.89 -15.29
C ALA A 197 9.85 5.88 -16.41
N GLU A 198 9.57 7.18 -16.23
CA GLU A 198 9.98 8.23 -17.18
C GLU A 198 11.49 8.36 -17.28
N LYS A 199 12.23 8.31 -16.16
CA LYS A 199 13.68 8.34 -16.15
C LYS A 199 14.29 7.11 -16.85
N LEU A 200 13.75 5.92 -16.61
CA LEU A 200 14.18 4.69 -17.29
C LEU A 200 13.92 4.78 -18.79
N LEU A 201 12.76 5.30 -19.21
CA LEU A 201 12.42 5.51 -20.61
C LEU A 201 13.41 6.47 -21.31
N GLN A 202 13.81 7.57 -20.65
CA GLN A 202 14.83 8.51 -21.17
C GLN A 202 16.19 7.85 -21.38
N MET A 203 16.48 6.76 -20.64
CA MET A 203 17.69 5.95 -20.83
C MET A 203 17.52 4.85 -21.91
N GLY A 204 16.37 4.77 -22.57
CA GLY A 204 16.04 3.71 -23.52
C GLY A 204 15.66 2.38 -22.87
N LEU A 205 15.44 2.34 -21.54
CA LEU A 205 15.09 1.14 -20.79
C LEU A 205 13.56 1.03 -20.65
N VAL A 206 12.96 0.08 -21.37
CA VAL A 206 11.50 -0.11 -21.43
C VAL A 206 11.07 -1.42 -20.79
N ARG A 207 11.81 -2.49 -21.03
CA ARG A 207 11.56 -3.86 -20.55
C ARG A 207 12.72 -4.38 -19.71
N CYS A 208 12.49 -5.45 -18.97
CA CYS A 208 13.54 -6.07 -18.17
C CYS A 208 14.73 -6.56 -19.02
N VAL A 209 14.49 -7.02 -20.24
CA VAL A 209 15.57 -7.42 -21.17
C VAL A 209 16.56 -6.27 -21.48
N ASP A 210 16.09 -5.03 -21.44
CA ASP A 210 16.97 -3.86 -21.64
C ASP A 210 17.89 -3.68 -20.44
N VAL A 211 17.34 -3.89 -19.22
CA VAL A 211 18.10 -3.83 -17.97
C VAL A 211 19.10 -4.96 -17.86
N GLN A 212 18.79 -6.16 -18.37
CA GLN A 212 19.72 -7.30 -18.37
C GLN A 212 21.01 -7.01 -19.14
N LYS A 213 20.98 -6.07 -20.10
CA LYS A 213 22.12 -5.62 -20.89
C LYS A 213 22.82 -4.39 -20.31
N THR A 214 22.32 -3.88 -19.18
CA THR A 214 22.79 -2.61 -18.58
C THR A 214 23.67 -2.91 -17.37
N ASP A 215 24.69 -2.07 -17.14
CA ASP A 215 25.53 -2.18 -15.96
C ASP A 215 24.71 -1.94 -14.68
N ARG A 216 24.82 -2.87 -13.73
CA ARG A 216 24.20 -2.79 -12.40
C ARG A 216 24.60 -1.52 -11.65
N HIS A 217 25.89 -1.12 -11.74
CA HIS A 217 26.39 0.05 -11.02
C HIS A 217 25.76 1.34 -11.53
N LEU A 218 25.49 1.45 -12.82
CA LEU A 218 24.78 2.59 -13.39
C LEU A 218 23.39 2.75 -12.76
N LEU A 219 22.63 1.66 -12.66
CA LEU A 219 21.29 1.69 -12.06
C LEU A 219 21.34 2.00 -10.56
N LEU A 220 22.32 1.43 -9.84
CA LEU A 220 22.51 1.70 -8.41
C LEU A 220 22.83 3.19 -8.16
N ASN A 221 23.69 3.78 -8.98
CA ASN A 221 24.07 5.20 -8.85
C ASN A 221 22.90 6.15 -9.15
N LEU A 222 22.06 5.83 -10.14
CA LEU A 222 20.96 6.71 -10.57
C LEU A 222 19.69 6.56 -9.73
N PHE A 223 19.41 5.35 -9.20
CA PHE A 223 18.16 5.03 -8.54
C PHE A 223 18.35 4.46 -7.11
N GLY A 224 19.59 4.37 -6.61
CA GLY A 224 19.90 3.83 -5.29
C GLY A 224 19.35 2.40 -5.09
N LYS A 225 18.78 2.14 -3.93
CA LYS A 225 18.17 0.83 -3.60
C LYS A 225 17.10 0.37 -4.61
N MET A 226 16.41 1.33 -5.24
CA MET A 226 15.43 0.99 -6.29
C MET A 226 16.12 0.48 -7.55
N GLY A 227 17.25 1.05 -7.94
CA GLY A 227 18.05 0.58 -9.06
C GLY A 227 18.55 -0.85 -8.87
N GLN A 228 19.02 -1.18 -7.66
CA GLN A 228 19.38 -2.55 -7.31
C GLN A 228 18.19 -3.51 -7.45
N ARG A 229 17.01 -3.11 -6.95
CA ARG A 229 15.78 -3.92 -7.04
C ARG A 229 15.33 -4.11 -8.50
N ILE A 230 15.36 -3.07 -9.31
CA ILE A 230 15.05 -3.15 -10.74
C ILE A 230 15.99 -4.14 -11.41
N TRP A 231 17.29 -4.07 -11.13
CA TRP A 231 18.26 -5.00 -11.68
C TRP A 231 17.96 -6.44 -11.27
N GLN A 232 17.77 -6.71 -9.96
CA GLN A 232 17.46 -8.05 -9.44
C GLN A 232 16.20 -8.63 -10.10
N TYR A 233 15.10 -7.87 -10.09
CA TYR A 233 13.82 -8.33 -10.67
C TYR A 233 13.92 -8.57 -12.17
N SER A 234 14.70 -7.75 -12.89
CA SER A 234 14.94 -7.94 -14.31
C SER A 234 15.76 -9.20 -14.62
N HIS A 235 16.45 -9.77 -13.62
CA HIS A 235 17.15 -11.05 -13.73
C HIS A 235 16.38 -12.21 -13.08
N GLY A 236 15.11 -12.01 -12.73
CA GLY A 236 14.30 -13.03 -12.08
C GLY A 236 14.76 -13.37 -10.65
N ILE A 237 15.34 -12.40 -9.94
CA ILE A 237 15.85 -12.58 -8.57
C ILE A 237 14.95 -11.85 -7.59
N ASP A 238 14.32 -12.58 -6.65
CA ASP A 238 13.58 -12.03 -5.52
C ASP A 238 13.68 -12.98 -4.32
N GLU A 239 14.70 -12.76 -3.51
CA GLU A 239 15.02 -13.56 -2.33
C GLU A 239 14.15 -13.22 -1.11
N ARG A 240 13.24 -12.25 -1.22
CA ARG A 240 12.42 -11.83 -0.10
C ARG A 240 11.46 -12.95 0.32
N GLU A 241 11.45 -13.24 1.59
CA GLU A 241 10.46 -14.13 2.21
C GLU A 241 9.12 -13.43 2.40
N ILE A 242 8.07 -14.23 2.61
CA ILE A 242 6.77 -13.73 3.08
C ILE A 242 6.91 -13.48 4.58
N GLN A 243 6.64 -12.24 4.99
CA GLN A 243 6.81 -11.78 6.37
C GLN A 243 5.44 -11.59 7.04
N PRO A 244 4.95 -12.56 7.82
CA PRO A 244 3.66 -12.48 8.49
C PRO A 244 3.55 -11.31 9.48
N HIS A 245 4.66 -10.95 10.09
CA HIS A 245 4.73 -9.88 11.07
C HIS A 245 5.58 -8.73 10.55
N ARG A 246 4.95 -7.56 10.44
CA ARG A 246 5.64 -6.33 10.12
C ARG A 246 5.52 -5.37 11.29
N GLU A 247 6.66 -5.06 11.86
CA GLU A 247 6.77 -4.05 12.90
C GLU A 247 6.34 -2.66 12.39
N ARG A 248 5.43 -2.03 13.12
CA ARG A 248 5.00 -0.66 12.81
C ARG A 248 6.05 0.32 13.32
N LYS A 249 6.63 1.10 12.43
CA LYS A 249 7.68 2.08 12.78
C LYS A 249 7.15 3.45 13.17
N SER A 250 5.94 3.80 12.76
CA SER A 250 5.36 5.12 13.04
C SER A 250 3.84 5.09 13.01
N VAL A 251 3.25 6.06 13.70
CA VAL A 251 1.82 6.37 13.64
C VAL A 251 1.66 7.85 13.33
N GLY A 252 0.77 8.20 12.41
CA GLY A 252 0.52 9.60 12.03
C GLY A 252 -0.92 9.85 11.63
N VAL A 253 -1.32 11.11 11.70
CA VAL A 253 -2.57 11.66 11.19
C VAL A 253 -2.28 12.86 10.33
N GLU A 254 -3.02 13.06 9.27
CA GLU A 254 -2.88 14.27 8.43
C GLU A 254 -4.23 14.67 7.85
N THR A 255 -4.40 15.94 7.58
CA THR A 255 -5.59 16.46 6.92
C THR A 255 -5.22 17.43 5.80
N THR A 256 -5.88 17.27 4.65
CA THR A 256 -5.88 18.28 3.59
C THR A 256 -6.92 19.32 3.94
N LEU A 257 -6.49 20.57 4.01
CA LEU A 257 -7.35 21.69 4.41
C LEU A 257 -8.35 22.03 3.31
N PHE A 258 -9.52 22.48 3.70
CA PHE A 258 -10.57 22.93 2.76
C PHE A 258 -10.07 24.12 1.92
N SER A 259 -9.51 25.13 2.58
CA SER A 259 -8.78 26.25 1.98
C SER A 259 -7.33 26.23 2.47
N ASN A 260 -6.43 26.78 1.67
CA ASN A 260 -5.06 26.97 2.14
C ASN A 260 -5.02 28.02 3.24
N ILE A 261 -4.13 27.86 4.20
CA ILE A 261 -3.95 28.78 5.32
C ILE A 261 -2.60 29.50 5.21
N HIS A 262 -2.57 30.70 5.78
CA HIS A 262 -1.41 31.61 5.70
C HIS A 262 -0.86 31.99 7.06
N GLN A 263 -1.67 31.93 8.12
CA GLN A 263 -1.29 32.33 9.47
C GLN A 263 -0.96 31.12 10.33
N LEU A 264 0.00 31.26 11.24
CA LEU A 264 0.41 30.19 12.16
C LEU A 264 -0.73 29.81 13.09
N GLU A 265 -1.52 30.76 13.51
CA GLU A 265 -2.68 30.59 14.40
C GLU A 265 -3.70 29.62 13.81
N GLU A 266 -4.00 29.75 12.51
CA GLU A 266 -4.86 28.79 11.78
C GLU A 266 -4.26 27.37 11.81
N GLY A 267 -2.93 27.27 11.71
CA GLY A 267 -2.21 25.99 11.81
C GLY A 267 -2.28 25.37 13.21
N ILE A 268 -2.25 26.19 14.26
CA ILE A 268 -2.43 25.76 15.66
C ILE A 268 -3.84 25.22 15.88
N ASP A 269 -4.87 25.85 15.32
CA ASP A 269 -6.25 25.36 15.40
C ASP A 269 -6.41 23.97 14.74
N VAL A 270 -5.78 23.80 13.58
CA VAL A 270 -5.75 22.49 12.91
C VAL A 270 -5.01 21.44 13.76
N LEU A 271 -3.88 21.81 14.35
CA LEU A 271 -3.13 20.92 15.25
C LEU A 271 -3.98 20.51 16.44
N ALA A 272 -4.73 21.42 17.05
CA ALA A 272 -5.63 21.13 18.17
C ALA A 272 -6.69 20.06 17.81
N THR A 273 -7.12 19.99 16.54
CA THR A 273 -8.04 18.95 16.07
C THR A 273 -7.34 17.62 15.73
N LEU A 274 -6.09 17.67 15.27
CA LEU A 274 -5.33 16.48 14.86
C LEU A 274 -4.70 15.74 16.06
N TYR A 275 -4.25 16.47 17.07
CA TYR A 275 -3.57 15.86 18.22
C TYR A 275 -4.41 14.79 18.94
N PRO A 276 -5.68 15.04 19.32
CA PRO A 276 -6.53 14.00 19.91
C PRO A 276 -6.75 12.78 19.00
N GLN A 277 -6.77 13.00 17.67
CA GLN A 277 -6.89 11.90 16.71
C GLN A 277 -5.60 11.07 16.67
N LEU A 278 -4.43 11.72 16.76
CA LEU A 278 -3.14 11.02 16.84
C LEU A 278 -3.07 10.18 18.13
N VAL A 279 -3.44 10.74 19.28
CA VAL A 279 -3.49 10.02 20.57
C VAL A 279 -4.32 8.74 20.43
N LYS A 280 -5.58 8.87 19.99
CA LYS A 280 -6.48 7.72 19.78
C LYS A 280 -5.91 6.68 18.83
N ARG A 281 -5.22 7.15 17.77
CA ARG A 281 -4.63 6.25 16.77
C ARG A 281 -3.42 5.51 17.30
N VAL A 282 -2.58 6.16 18.12
CA VAL A 282 -1.44 5.52 18.81
C VAL A 282 -1.94 4.47 19.78
N GLN A 283 -2.87 4.82 20.68
CA GLN A 283 -3.45 3.90 21.65
C GLN A 283 -4.07 2.65 21.02
N ARG A 284 -4.70 2.80 19.84
CA ARG A 284 -5.23 1.65 19.08
C ARG A 284 -4.15 0.82 18.41
N ALA A 285 -3.11 1.47 17.89
CA ALA A 285 -2.08 0.81 17.08
C ALA A 285 -1.03 0.11 17.92
N CYS A 286 -0.76 0.61 19.10
CA CYS A 286 0.29 0.16 20.03
C CYS A 286 -0.20 0.36 21.46
N PRO A 287 -1.23 -0.39 21.92
CA PRO A 287 -1.83 -0.22 23.25
C PRO A 287 -0.82 -0.52 24.37
N GLU A 288 0.20 -1.33 24.09
CA GLU A 288 1.28 -1.71 25.01
C GLU A 288 2.33 -0.61 25.24
N ILE A 289 2.38 0.42 24.36
CA ILE A 289 3.38 1.49 24.47
C ILE A 289 2.74 2.71 25.16
N PRO A 290 3.14 3.05 26.40
CA PRO A 290 2.70 4.28 27.05
C PRO A 290 3.10 5.53 26.25
N LEU A 291 2.22 6.51 26.16
CA LEU A 291 2.51 7.76 25.43
C LEU A 291 3.78 8.45 25.96
N ALA A 292 4.07 8.33 27.25
CA ALA A 292 5.28 8.87 27.88
C ALA A 292 6.60 8.23 27.37
N GLN A 293 6.54 7.07 26.71
CA GLN A 293 7.72 6.45 26.10
C GLN A 293 7.99 6.92 24.68
N LEU A 294 7.04 7.62 24.06
CA LEU A 294 7.18 8.14 22.72
C LEU A 294 8.04 9.41 22.75
N ARG A 295 9.24 9.33 22.20
CA ARG A 295 10.27 10.37 22.30
C ARG A 295 10.66 10.98 20.95
N LYS A 296 10.07 10.55 19.86
CA LYS A 296 10.35 11.10 18.53
C LYS A 296 9.06 11.48 17.85
N ILE A 297 8.83 12.78 17.76
CA ILE A 297 7.61 13.38 17.19
C ILE A 297 7.95 14.18 15.94
N GLY A 298 6.98 14.36 15.06
CA GLY A 298 7.19 15.13 13.84
C GLY A 298 5.95 15.81 13.31
N VAL A 299 6.18 16.92 12.63
CA VAL A 299 5.17 17.70 11.92
C VAL A 299 5.52 17.70 10.44
N LYS A 300 4.49 17.52 9.61
CA LYS A 300 4.56 17.55 8.15
C LYS A 300 3.70 18.70 7.63
N LEU A 301 4.26 19.48 6.73
CA LEU A 301 3.51 20.47 5.96
C LEU A 301 3.57 20.14 4.48
N LYS A 302 2.46 20.33 3.79
CA LYS A 302 2.41 20.30 2.33
C LYS A 302 1.92 21.66 1.85
N PHE A 303 2.67 22.27 0.93
CA PHE A 303 2.37 23.59 0.40
C PHE A 303 1.39 23.52 -0.79
N GLU A 304 0.93 24.68 -1.24
CA GLU A 304 0.03 24.82 -2.40
C GLU A 304 0.60 24.24 -3.71
N ASP A 305 1.93 24.33 -3.87
CA ASP A 305 2.70 23.76 -4.99
C ASP A 305 2.97 22.25 -4.86
N PHE A 306 2.35 21.60 -3.88
CA PHE A 306 2.50 20.19 -3.54
C PHE A 306 3.87 19.78 -2.98
N GLN A 307 4.81 20.69 -2.81
CA GLN A 307 6.05 20.40 -2.09
C GLN A 307 5.76 20.04 -0.63
N VAL A 308 6.53 19.13 -0.09
CA VAL A 308 6.38 18.63 1.28
C VAL A 308 7.65 18.93 2.07
N THR A 309 7.46 19.39 3.30
CA THR A 309 8.53 19.46 4.30
C THR A 309 8.11 18.75 5.57
N THR A 310 9.05 18.10 6.22
CA THR A 310 8.83 17.41 7.50
C THR A 310 9.92 17.85 8.47
N LEU A 311 9.53 18.08 9.72
CA LEU A 311 10.43 18.32 10.83
C LEU A 311 10.17 17.28 11.91
N GLU A 312 11.18 16.48 12.22
CA GLU A 312 11.17 15.53 13.32
C GLU A 312 12.15 15.97 14.42
N LYS A 313 11.81 15.65 15.65
CA LYS A 313 12.65 15.91 16.81
C LYS A 313 12.66 14.69 17.72
N SER A 314 13.88 14.23 18.07
CA SER A 314 14.09 13.12 19.01
C SER A 314 14.29 13.63 20.43
N ALA A 315 14.13 12.75 21.41
CA ALA A 315 14.28 13.03 22.86
C ALA A 315 13.28 14.11 23.37
N VAL A 316 12.15 14.25 22.70
CA VAL A 316 11.09 15.20 23.04
C VAL A 316 9.84 14.42 23.49
N GLU A 317 9.21 14.89 24.54
CA GLU A 317 7.99 14.33 25.06
C GLU A 317 6.83 14.42 24.06
N PHE A 318 6.00 13.38 24.01
CA PHE A 318 4.76 13.37 23.24
C PHE A 318 3.70 14.22 23.94
N SER A 319 3.68 15.52 23.65
CA SER A 319 2.73 16.47 24.20
C SER A 319 2.23 17.45 23.15
N HIS A 320 1.05 18.02 23.38
CA HIS A 320 0.45 19.02 22.49
C HIS A 320 1.37 20.23 22.31
N GLU A 321 1.99 20.70 23.39
CA GLU A 321 2.85 21.87 23.43
C GLU A 321 4.09 21.67 22.56
N ASN A 322 4.69 20.49 22.62
CA ASN A 322 5.85 20.15 21.79
C ASN A 322 5.52 20.05 20.31
N PHE A 323 4.35 19.54 19.94
CA PHE A 323 3.86 19.59 18.56
C PHE A 323 3.62 21.03 18.09
N GLN A 324 3.08 21.90 18.96
CA GLN A 324 2.86 23.32 18.65
C GLN A 324 4.20 24.04 18.44
N GLN A 325 5.19 23.79 19.27
CA GLN A 325 6.55 24.34 19.08
C GLN A 325 7.18 23.86 17.76
N LEU A 326 7.04 22.57 17.41
CA LEU A 326 7.51 22.03 16.13
C LEU A 326 6.78 22.66 14.95
N LEU A 327 5.47 22.89 15.07
CA LEU A 327 4.70 23.58 14.04
C LEU A 327 5.23 25.00 13.82
N GLY A 328 5.50 25.76 14.88
CA GLY A 328 6.11 27.09 14.76
C GLY A 328 7.48 27.07 14.09
N GLN A 329 8.33 26.10 14.42
CA GLN A 329 9.65 25.95 13.80
C GLN A 329 9.56 25.59 12.31
N ILE A 330 8.72 24.61 11.92
CA ILE A 330 8.59 24.19 10.53
C ILE A 330 7.87 25.24 9.68
N TRP A 331 7.05 26.10 10.30
CA TRP A 331 6.29 27.15 9.62
C TRP A 331 7.19 28.14 8.88
N THR A 332 8.37 28.39 9.38
CA THR A 332 9.35 29.29 8.74
C THR A 332 9.79 28.80 7.36
N ARG A 333 9.70 27.48 7.12
CA ARG A 333 10.09 26.87 5.83
C ARG A 333 9.10 27.14 4.71
N ARG A 334 7.94 27.76 4.99
CA ARG A 334 6.94 28.06 3.97
C ARG A 334 7.40 29.11 2.94
N GLN A 335 8.29 30.03 3.36
CA GLN A 335 8.85 31.05 2.46
C GLN A 335 7.75 31.81 1.68
N GLY A 336 6.69 32.24 2.36
CA GLY A 336 5.56 32.93 1.75
C GLY A 336 4.46 32.04 1.14
N ARG A 337 4.72 30.74 0.91
CA ARG A 337 3.72 29.78 0.37
C ARG A 337 2.60 29.53 1.37
N SER A 338 1.41 29.25 0.87
CA SER A 338 0.29 28.81 1.69
C SER A 338 0.37 27.32 2.03
N ILE A 339 -0.21 26.94 3.16
CA ILE A 339 -0.24 25.55 3.63
C ILE A 339 -1.53 24.88 3.16
N ARG A 340 -1.37 23.75 2.47
CA ARG A 340 -2.46 22.92 1.95
C ARG A 340 -2.81 21.74 2.87
N LEU A 341 -1.83 21.19 3.59
CA LEU A 341 -2.01 20.02 4.46
C LEU A 341 -1.10 20.13 5.67
N ILE A 342 -1.64 19.73 6.81
CA ILE A 342 -0.88 19.53 8.05
C ILE A 342 -0.99 18.07 8.48
N GLY A 343 0.13 17.49 8.91
CA GLY A 343 0.22 16.16 9.47
C GLY A 343 1.05 16.12 10.74
N LEU A 344 0.65 15.28 11.67
CA LEU A 344 1.37 14.96 12.89
C LEU A 344 1.72 13.47 12.87
N HIS A 345 2.92 13.13 13.34
CA HIS A 345 3.31 11.74 13.47
C HIS A 345 4.24 11.53 14.66
N VAL A 346 4.32 10.29 15.08
CA VAL A 346 5.25 9.81 16.09
C VAL A 346 5.96 8.58 15.57
N THR A 347 7.27 8.50 15.79
CA THR A 347 8.07 7.29 15.53
C THR A 347 7.98 6.43 16.78
N LEU A 348 7.67 5.15 16.58
CA LEU A 348 7.61 4.18 17.66
C LEU A 348 9.03 3.75 18.06
N PRO A 349 9.28 3.41 19.34
CA PRO A 349 10.55 2.85 19.75
C PRO A 349 10.78 1.52 19.02
N GLU A 350 12.00 1.25 18.63
CA GLU A 350 12.38 -0.08 18.14
C GLU A 350 12.30 -1.07 19.31
N GLU A 351 11.67 -2.24 19.08
CA GLU A 351 11.78 -3.33 20.05
C GLU A 351 13.27 -3.67 20.19
N LYS A 352 13.84 -3.36 21.34
CA LYS A 352 15.16 -3.89 21.69
C LYS A 352 14.98 -5.39 21.82
N VAL A 353 15.32 -6.14 20.78
CA VAL A 353 15.67 -7.56 20.97
C VAL A 353 16.80 -7.54 21.98
N SER A 354 16.51 -7.90 23.22
CA SER A 354 17.54 -8.13 24.22
C SER A 354 18.29 -9.38 23.76
N GLU A 355 19.29 -9.19 22.91
CA GLU A 355 20.38 -10.14 22.82
C GLU A 355 21.10 -10.11 24.17
N GLN A 356 20.52 -10.82 25.11
CA GLN A 356 21.24 -11.23 26.28
C GLN A 356 22.28 -12.26 25.79
N MET A 357 23.44 -11.75 25.38
CA MET A 357 24.61 -12.61 25.18
C MET A 357 24.83 -13.33 26.51
N SER A 358 24.42 -14.59 26.57
CA SER A 358 24.88 -15.47 27.65
C SER A 358 26.38 -15.67 27.44
N LEU A 359 27.17 -14.95 28.21
CA LEU A 359 28.57 -15.23 28.38
C LEU A 359 28.69 -16.52 29.24
N TRP A 360 28.62 -17.68 28.58
CA TRP A 360 29.12 -18.96 29.10
C TRP A 360 29.51 -19.85 27.93
#